data_edfab6fe3b26c59c0937cbd943b000eb
#
_entry.id   edfab6fe3b26c59c0937cbd943b000eb
#
_cell.length_a   1.000
_cell.length_b   1.000
_cell.length_c   1.000
_cell.angle_alpha   90.00
_cell.angle_beta   90.00
_cell.angle_gamma   90.00
#
_symmetry.space_group_name_H-M   'P 1'
#
loop_
_entity.id
_entity.type
_entity.pdbx_description
1 polymer ?
#
loop_
_entity_poly.entity_id
_entity_poly.type
_entity_poly.pdbx_seq_one_letter_code
_entity_poly.pdbx_strand_id
1 'polypeptide(L)'
;MIDSRPPHSLHLRRRRLRDRLATLLITAGGIGVLVSVLAIGVFLALEVIPLFLGADAIDTDALWRPQPVEGAAEPRHRWRPDPLGEASPAHYGMLPLAWGTLKAALWALLFAVPLALGAAVHSALYMPRRLRARLKPTLELMEAMPGVVVGFVAGLLLAPWVERHLTATLLLVVTLPLGVVLAGGVRGLLPSPLRRRLPLGWAGVWLMPWLLMVGAITLWLAPWLEAALVGGDLRGWLAATLGLDYAARNAMIVGVAMGFAVIPGIYALAEDALNGVPDSLAEGAQALGATRWQTLWRVVLPAASPGILSAVMIGAGRAVGETMIVLMASGNTALMTLSPLEGLRSLSATIAIELPEAAVGGTHYRLLFLAALVLFLFTFLVNTLAEVMRTRLRRRYQRREGGA
;
A
#
# COMPACT_ATOMS: atom_id res chain seq x y z
N MET A 1 -24.22 67.32 21.70
CA MET A 1 -23.82 66.11 22.48
C MET A 1 -24.36 64.91 21.70
N ILE A 2 -23.58 64.41 20.75
CA ILE A 2 -23.97 63.28 19.83
C ILE A 2 -23.33 62.04 20.42
N ASP A 3 -24.18 61.11 20.92
CA ASP A 3 -23.79 59.84 21.52
C ASP A 3 -23.34 58.86 20.41
N SER A 4 -22.05 58.83 20.14
CA SER A 4 -21.41 57.92 19.18
C SER A 4 -20.99 56.62 19.85
N ARG A 5 -21.93 55.73 20.12
CA ARG A 5 -21.61 54.33 20.44
C ARG A 5 -21.38 53.54 19.17
N PRO A 6 -20.21 52.88 19.00
CA PRO A 6 -19.92 52.18 17.76
C PRO A 6 -20.77 50.91 17.61
N PRO A 7 -21.30 50.60 16.42
CA PRO A 7 -22.13 49.42 16.11
C PRO A 7 -21.36 48.10 16.11
N HIS A 8 -20.11 48.07 16.61
CA HIS A 8 -19.21 46.92 16.54
C HIS A 8 -19.53 45.77 17.52
N SER A 9 -20.34 45.99 18.54
CA SER A 9 -20.57 44.99 19.63
C SER A 9 -21.47 43.82 19.20
N LEU A 10 -22.47 44.06 18.31
CA LEU A 10 -23.41 43.04 17.87
C LEU A 10 -22.79 42.10 16.83
N HIS A 11 -21.93 42.61 15.95
CA HIS A 11 -21.18 41.78 14.98
C HIS A 11 -20.14 40.88 15.66
N LEU A 12 -19.47 41.37 16.70
CA LEU A 12 -18.53 40.63 17.51
C LEU A 12 -19.21 39.49 18.30
N ARG A 13 -20.40 39.73 18.86
CA ARG A 13 -21.18 38.71 19.58
C ARG A 13 -21.67 37.62 18.63
N ARG A 14 -22.18 37.95 17.44
CA ARG A 14 -22.59 36.98 16.40
C ARG A 14 -21.40 36.18 15.88
N ARG A 15 -20.24 36.79 15.71
CA ARG A 15 -19.01 36.13 15.29
C ARG A 15 -18.55 35.12 16.38
N ARG A 16 -18.48 35.54 17.64
CA ARG A 16 -18.15 34.64 18.76
C ARG A 16 -19.14 33.50 18.93
N LEU A 17 -20.42 33.72 18.68
CA LEU A 17 -21.42 32.65 18.74
C LEU A 17 -21.22 31.65 17.60
N ARG A 18 -20.96 32.11 16.38
CA ARG A 18 -20.62 31.25 15.24
C ARG A 18 -19.34 30.47 15.48
N ASP A 19 -18.30 31.10 16.01
CA ASP A 19 -17.04 30.45 16.35
C ASP A 19 -17.23 29.36 17.42
N ARG A 20 -18.02 29.64 18.46
CA ARG A 20 -18.36 28.63 19.49
C ARG A 20 -19.18 27.47 18.93
N LEU A 21 -20.19 27.75 18.09
CA LEU A 21 -20.97 26.71 17.42
C LEU A 21 -20.11 25.88 16.49
N ALA A 22 -19.24 26.49 15.70
CA ALA A 22 -18.30 25.79 14.83
C ALA A 22 -17.35 24.91 15.64
N THR A 23 -16.76 25.43 16.72
CA THR A 23 -15.90 24.67 17.62
C THR A 23 -16.65 23.49 18.26
N LEU A 24 -17.90 23.71 18.70
CA LEU A 24 -18.73 22.68 19.30
C LEU A 24 -19.07 21.57 18.30
N LEU A 25 -19.44 21.94 17.05
CA LEU A 25 -19.71 20.99 15.96
C LEU A 25 -18.47 20.18 15.57
N ILE A 26 -17.30 20.82 15.45
CA ILE A 26 -16.04 20.16 15.14
C ILE A 26 -15.66 19.20 16.25
N THR A 27 -15.75 19.65 17.52
CA THR A 27 -15.44 18.80 18.69
C THR A 27 -16.40 17.63 18.80
N ALA A 28 -17.71 17.88 18.67
CA ALA A 28 -18.73 16.82 18.68
C ALA A 28 -18.54 15.82 17.54
N GLY A 29 -18.18 16.30 16.32
CA GLY A 29 -17.83 15.44 15.20
C GLY A 29 -16.60 14.58 15.49
N GLY A 30 -15.55 15.14 16.05
CA GLY A 30 -14.34 14.40 16.43
C GLY A 30 -14.61 13.34 17.51
N ILE A 31 -15.38 13.68 18.53
CA ILE A 31 -15.81 12.71 19.57
C ILE A 31 -16.73 11.66 18.95
N GLY A 32 -17.65 12.04 18.07
CA GLY A 32 -18.55 11.13 17.36
C GLY A 32 -17.78 10.07 16.57
N VAL A 33 -16.74 10.45 15.84
CA VAL A 33 -15.88 9.50 15.12
C VAL A 33 -15.20 8.53 16.08
N LEU A 34 -14.63 9.03 17.18
CA LEU A 34 -13.98 8.19 18.19
C LEU A 34 -14.95 7.18 18.80
N VAL A 35 -16.16 7.64 19.18
CA VAL A 35 -17.21 6.78 19.74
C VAL A 35 -17.66 5.74 18.70
N SER A 36 -17.80 6.12 17.43
CA SER A 36 -18.18 5.18 16.37
C SER A 36 -17.14 4.09 16.18
N VAL A 37 -15.85 4.43 16.16
CA VAL A 37 -14.76 3.44 16.03
C VAL A 37 -14.74 2.49 17.23
N LEU A 38 -14.91 3.00 18.45
CA LEU A 38 -15.01 2.17 19.66
C LEU A 38 -16.26 1.28 19.61
N ALA A 39 -17.40 1.81 19.19
CA ALA A 39 -18.66 1.06 19.08
C ALA A 39 -18.53 -0.10 18.07
N ILE A 40 -17.85 0.10 16.93
CA ILE A 40 -17.56 -0.98 15.98
C ILE A 40 -16.73 -2.07 16.68
N GLY A 41 -15.64 -1.71 17.35
CA GLY A 41 -14.81 -2.69 18.07
C GLY A 41 -15.59 -3.48 19.13
N VAL A 42 -16.43 -2.78 19.92
CA VAL A 42 -17.29 -3.41 20.94
C VAL A 42 -18.33 -4.32 20.28
N PHE A 43 -18.99 -3.88 19.21
CA PHE A 43 -19.96 -4.70 18.46
C PHE A 43 -19.31 -5.99 17.93
N LEU A 44 -18.17 -5.88 17.28
CA LEU A 44 -17.43 -7.05 16.78
C LEU A 44 -17.05 -8.00 17.92
N ALA A 45 -16.59 -7.47 19.06
CA ALA A 45 -16.25 -8.27 20.22
C ALA A 45 -17.47 -9.00 20.80
N LEU A 46 -18.62 -8.31 20.94
CA LEU A 46 -19.86 -8.92 21.44
C LEU A 46 -20.35 -10.05 20.55
N GLU A 47 -20.24 -9.94 19.22
CA GLU A 47 -20.64 -10.99 18.27
C GLU A 47 -19.70 -12.20 18.34
N VAL A 48 -18.46 -12.01 18.71
CA VAL A 48 -17.42 -13.05 18.82
C VAL A 48 -17.44 -13.78 20.17
N ILE A 49 -17.88 -13.14 21.26
CA ILE A 49 -17.92 -13.74 22.61
C ILE A 49 -18.61 -15.11 22.67
N PRO A 50 -19.78 -15.33 22.05
CA PRO A 50 -20.44 -16.63 22.08
C PRO A 50 -19.66 -17.77 21.43
N LEU A 51 -18.70 -17.46 20.56
CA LEU A 51 -17.81 -18.46 19.92
C LEU A 51 -16.90 -19.13 20.93
N PHE A 52 -16.56 -18.46 22.04
CA PHE A 52 -15.64 -18.95 23.07
C PHE A 52 -16.35 -19.41 24.36
N LEU A 53 -17.57 -18.93 24.59
CA LEU A 53 -18.32 -19.20 25.83
C LEU A 53 -19.56 -20.08 25.61
N GLY A 54 -19.89 -20.42 24.36
CA GLY A 54 -21.07 -21.20 24.01
C GLY A 54 -20.89 -22.73 24.12
N ALA A 55 -21.99 -23.48 23.97
CA ALA A 55 -21.95 -24.95 23.92
C ALA A 55 -21.17 -25.49 22.74
N ASP A 56 -21.06 -24.72 21.64
CA ASP A 56 -20.29 -24.99 20.44
C ASP A 56 -18.95 -24.24 20.43
N ALA A 57 -18.33 -24.10 21.61
CA ALA A 57 -17.06 -23.41 21.74
C ALA A 57 -15.98 -24.03 20.85
N ILE A 58 -15.39 -23.19 19.98
CA ILE A 58 -14.29 -23.63 19.11
C ILE A 58 -13.00 -23.66 19.90
N ASP A 59 -12.22 -24.72 19.67
CA ASP A 59 -10.85 -24.79 20.18
C ASP A 59 -10.02 -23.66 19.57
N THR A 60 -9.57 -22.73 20.44
CA THR A 60 -8.75 -21.58 20.04
C THR A 60 -7.44 -22.02 19.38
N ASP A 61 -6.90 -23.17 19.77
CA ASP A 61 -5.68 -23.72 19.20
C ASP A 61 -5.90 -24.10 17.72
N ALA A 62 -7.08 -24.58 17.37
CA ALA A 62 -7.43 -24.94 16.00
C ALA A 62 -7.44 -23.73 15.03
N LEU A 63 -7.64 -22.51 15.53
CA LEU A 63 -7.63 -21.28 14.72
C LEU A 63 -6.20 -20.85 14.30
N TRP A 64 -5.21 -21.17 15.16
CA TRP A 64 -3.85 -20.64 14.99
C TRP A 64 -2.79 -21.71 14.73
N ARG A 65 -3.09 -23.00 14.98
CA ARG A 65 -2.17 -24.12 14.74
C ARG A 65 -2.48 -24.86 13.45
N PRO A 66 -1.46 -25.52 12.84
CA PRO A 66 -1.70 -26.41 11.71
C PRO A 66 -2.56 -27.60 12.15
N GLN A 67 -3.53 -27.95 11.31
CA GLN A 67 -4.46 -29.04 11.57
C GLN A 67 -4.09 -30.27 10.71
N PRO A 68 -4.32 -31.50 11.20
CA PRO A 68 -4.20 -32.69 10.38
C PRO A 68 -5.24 -32.64 9.25
N VAL A 69 -4.78 -32.81 8.02
CA VAL A 69 -5.63 -32.82 6.82
C VAL A 69 -5.53 -34.19 6.19
N GLU A 70 -6.68 -34.81 5.90
CA GLU A 70 -6.70 -36.11 5.21
C GLU A 70 -5.94 -36.07 3.89
N GLY A 71 -5.02 -37.01 3.69
CA GLY A 71 -4.17 -37.09 2.50
C GLY A 71 -2.92 -36.20 2.51
N ALA A 72 -2.64 -35.46 3.58
CA ALA A 72 -1.40 -34.72 3.76
C ALA A 72 -0.50 -35.42 4.76
N ALA A 73 0.80 -35.57 4.44
CA ALA A 73 1.79 -36.21 5.33
C ALA A 73 2.09 -35.35 6.57
N GLU A 74 1.84 -34.04 6.51
CA GLU A 74 2.09 -33.10 7.60
C GLU A 74 0.84 -32.20 7.87
N PRO A 75 0.64 -31.79 9.16
CA PRO A 75 -0.40 -30.85 9.50
C PRO A 75 -0.24 -29.53 8.73
N ARG A 76 -1.34 -29.01 8.16
CA ARG A 76 -1.32 -27.78 7.36
C ARG A 76 -2.34 -26.77 7.88
N HIS A 77 -2.04 -25.51 7.70
CA HIS A 77 -3.00 -24.44 7.90
C HIS A 77 -3.97 -24.40 6.72
N ARG A 78 -5.27 -24.49 6.98
CA ARG A 78 -6.30 -24.48 5.95
C ARG A 78 -7.51 -23.68 6.41
N TRP A 79 -8.09 -22.90 5.48
CA TRP A 79 -9.40 -22.28 5.62
C TRP A 79 -10.36 -22.96 4.67
N ARG A 80 -11.34 -23.66 5.22
CA ARG A 80 -12.38 -24.37 4.49
C ARG A 80 -13.62 -24.51 5.37
N PRO A 81 -14.55 -23.52 5.28
CA PRO A 81 -15.74 -23.49 6.13
C PRO A 81 -16.76 -24.57 5.78
N ASP A 82 -16.87 -24.96 4.48
CA ASP A 82 -17.82 -25.97 4.04
C ASP A 82 -17.15 -27.34 3.93
N PRO A 83 -17.67 -28.34 4.64
CA PRO A 83 -17.24 -29.71 4.45
C PRO A 83 -17.67 -30.21 3.04
N LEU A 84 -16.75 -30.80 2.27
CA LEU A 84 -17.07 -31.50 1.02
C LEU A 84 -17.69 -32.87 1.35
N GLY A 85 -18.99 -32.87 1.74
CA GLY A 85 -19.70 -34.05 2.17
C GLY A 85 -19.49 -34.42 3.65
N GLU A 86 -20.22 -35.41 4.14
CA GLU A 86 -20.23 -35.84 5.56
C GLU A 86 -18.87 -36.35 6.09
N ALA A 87 -17.91 -36.64 5.20
CA ALA A 87 -16.63 -37.27 5.56
C ALA A 87 -15.46 -36.28 5.84
N SER A 88 -15.59 -35.00 5.52
CA SER A 88 -14.48 -34.03 5.70
C SER A 88 -14.86 -32.92 6.68
N PRO A 89 -14.18 -32.81 7.82
CA PRO A 89 -14.47 -31.76 8.81
C PRO A 89 -14.18 -30.36 8.25
N ALA A 90 -14.93 -29.37 8.71
CA ALA A 90 -14.66 -27.97 8.42
C ALA A 90 -13.35 -27.52 9.09
N HIS A 91 -12.51 -26.78 8.38
CA HIS A 91 -11.24 -26.25 8.87
C HIS A 91 -11.25 -24.73 8.91
N TYR A 92 -10.98 -24.14 10.06
CA TYR A 92 -11.10 -22.70 10.31
C TYR A 92 -9.75 -22.06 10.71
N GLY A 93 -8.69 -22.32 9.95
CA GLY A 93 -7.39 -21.70 10.21
C GLY A 93 -7.38 -20.21 9.88
N MET A 94 -7.29 -19.33 10.88
CA MET A 94 -7.20 -17.87 10.70
C MET A 94 -5.82 -17.40 10.25
N LEU A 95 -4.77 -18.11 10.63
CA LEU A 95 -3.38 -17.70 10.38
C LEU A 95 -3.08 -17.49 8.89
N PRO A 96 -3.49 -18.38 7.94
CA PRO A 96 -3.24 -18.16 6.52
C PRO A 96 -3.97 -16.94 5.95
N LEU A 97 -5.11 -16.54 6.51
CA LEU A 97 -5.84 -15.33 6.09
C LEU A 97 -5.12 -14.06 6.57
N ALA A 98 -4.67 -14.06 7.83
CA ALA A 98 -3.87 -12.97 8.39
C ALA A 98 -2.53 -12.84 7.64
N TRP A 99 -1.86 -13.97 7.37
CA TRP A 99 -0.65 -14.01 6.56
C TRP A 99 -0.87 -13.50 5.14
N GLY A 100 -1.96 -13.91 4.48
CA GLY A 100 -2.32 -13.44 3.14
C GLY A 100 -2.55 -11.93 3.09
N THR A 101 -3.16 -11.35 4.14
CA THR A 101 -3.33 -9.89 4.28
C THR A 101 -1.98 -9.18 4.36
N LEU A 102 -1.06 -9.69 5.20
CA LEU A 102 0.30 -9.17 5.31
C LEU A 102 1.09 -9.32 4.01
N LYS A 103 1.01 -10.48 3.38
CA LYS A 103 1.66 -10.78 2.10
C LYS A 103 1.20 -9.81 1.01
N ALA A 104 -0.11 -9.59 0.89
CA ALA A 104 -0.66 -8.63 -0.08
C ALA A 104 -0.15 -7.21 0.15
N ALA A 105 -0.20 -6.73 1.40
CA ALA A 105 0.29 -5.40 1.77
C ALA A 105 1.81 -5.26 1.54
N LEU A 106 2.59 -6.28 1.90
CA LEU A 106 4.04 -6.29 1.69
C LEU A 106 4.40 -6.13 0.21
N TRP A 107 3.83 -6.95 -0.68
CA TRP A 107 4.12 -6.89 -2.12
C TRP A 107 3.62 -5.59 -2.75
N ALA A 108 2.47 -5.06 -2.29
CA ALA A 108 1.98 -3.77 -2.74
C ALA A 108 2.91 -2.61 -2.33
N LEU A 109 3.38 -2.59 -1.09
CA LEU A 109 4.30 -1.57 -0.60
C LEU A 109 5.69 -1.68 -1.23
N LEU A 110 6.18 -2.90 -1.46
CA LEU A 110 7.45 -3.13 -2.14
C LEU A 110 7.45 -2.52 -3.55
N PHE A 111 6.32 -2.56 -4.23
CA PHE A 111 6.13 -1.92 -5.53
C PHE A 111 5.85 -0.40 -5.40
N ALA A 112 4.93 0.00 -4.52
CA ALA A 112 4.43 1.36 -4.44
C ALA A 112 5.43 2.35 -3.83
N VAL A 113 6.11 1.97 -2.73
CA VAL A 113 6.95 2.90 -1.96
C VAL A 113 8.13 3.46 -2.77
N PRO A 114 8.93 2.64 -3.47
CA PRO A 114 10.04 3.16 -4.27
C PRO A 114 9.57 4.10 -5.37
N LEU A 115 8.47 3.75 -6.06
CA LEU A 115 7.92 4.55 -7.16
C LEU A 115 7.33 5.87 -6.64
N ALA A 116 6.51 5.81 -5.59
CA ALA A 116 5.88 6.99 -5.01
C ALA A 116 6.92 7.97 -4.42
N LEU A 117 7.90 7.47 -3.65
CA LEU A 117 8.94 8.30 -3.07
C LEU A 117 9.88 8.86 -4.13
N GLY A 118 10.26 8.07 -5.13
CA GLY A 118 11.05 8.54 -6.27
C GLY A 118 10.35 9.65 -7.03
N ALA A 119 9.05 9.48 -7.31
CA ALA A 119 8.23 10.50 -7.95
C ALA A 119 8.07 11.76 -7.08
N ALA A 120 7.85 11.60 -5.76
CA ALA A 120 7.73 12.72 -4.82
C ALA A 120 9.02 13.54 -4.71
N VAL A 121 10.17 12.88 -4.61
CA VAL A 121 11.49 13.54 -4.60
C VAL A 121 11.74 14.28 -5.91
N HIS A 122 11.45 13.63 -7.05
CA HIS A 122 11.61 14.28 -8.36
C HIS A 122 10.69 15.49 -8.52
N SER A 123 9.43 15.35 -8.14
CA SER A 123 8.42 16.41 -8.23
C SER A 123 8.75 17.58 -7.31
N ALA A 124 9.11 17.31 -6.05
CA ALA A 124 9.41 18.35 -5.07
C ALA A 124 10.64 19.19 -5.43
N LEU A 125 11.74 18.54 -5.88
CA LEU A 125 13.06 19.19 -5.99
C LEU A 125 13.46 19.58 -7.42
N TYR A 126 12.95 18.89 -8.43
CA TYR A 126 13.46 19.06 -9.80
C TYR A 126 12.38 19.52 -10.79
N MET A 127 11.09 19.18 -10.55
CA MET A 127 10.04 19.42 -11.51
C MET A 127 9.62 20.90 -11.59
N PRO A 128 9.46 21.48 -12.79
CA PRO A 128 8.98 22.85 -12.93
C PRO A 128 7.51 22.97 -12.47
N ARG A 129 7.18 24.08 -11.84
CA ARG A 129 5.83 24.34 -11.26
C ARG A 129 4.68 24.06 -12.22
N ARG A 130 4.86 24.37 -13.53
CA ARG A 130 3.83 24.15 -14.57
C ARG A 130 3.51 22.67 -14.76
N LEU A 131 4.52 21.80 -14.76
CA LEU A 131 4.35 20.35 -14.93
C LEU A 131 3.75 19.72 -13.66
N ARG A 132 4.23 20.15 -12.50
CA ARG A 132 3.71 19.74 -11.19
C ARG A 132 2.22 20.08 -11.02
N ALA A 133 1.78 21.26 -11.45
CA ALA A 133 0.38 21.66 -11.40
C ALA A 133 -0.55 20.78 -12.26
N ARG A 134 -0.02 20.08 -13.27
CA ARG A 134 -0.77 19.10 -14.07
C ARG A 134 -0.71 17.69 -13.49
N LEU A 135 0.40 17.33 -12.86
CA LEU A 135 0.60 16.01 -12.29
C LEU A 135 -0.33 15.75 -11.09
N LYS A 136 -0.49 16.74 -10.21
CA LYS A 136 -1.31 16.59 -8.98
C LYS A 136 -2.76 16.19 -9.28
N PRO A 137 -3.52 16.88 -10.17
CA PRO A 137 -4.87 16.46 -10.53
C PRO A 137 -4.93 15.07 -11.19
N THR A 138 -3.91 14.70 -11.96
CA THR A 138 -3.86 13.36 -12.60
C THR A 138 -3.74 12.25 -11.56
N LEU A 139 -2.95 12.46 -10.52
CA LEU A 139 -2.81 11.52 -9.42
C LEU A 139 -4.07 11.47 -8.54
N GLU A 140 -4.73 12.60 -8.31
CA GLU A 140 -6.02 12.66 -7.62
C GLU A 140 -7.10 11.86 -8.37
N LEU A 141 -7.11 11.91 -9.72
CA LEU A 141 -8.00 11.07 -10.54
C LEU A 141 -7.67 9.59 -10.41
N MET A 142 -6.39 9.22 -10.34
CA MET A 142 -5.98 7.82 -10.09
C MET A 142 -6.44 7.34 -8.71
N GLU A 143 -6.38 8.19 -7.69
CA GLU A 143 -6.85 7.85 -6.34
C GLU A 143 -8.38 7.66 -6.28
N ALA A 144 -9.13 8.37 -7.12
CA ALA A 144 -10.59 8.26 -7.22
C ALA A 144 -11.06 7.01 -7.97
N MET A 145 -10.16 6.23 -8.60
CA MET A 145 -10.55 5.01 -9.32
C MET A 145 -11.09 3.95 -8.36
N PRO A 146 -12.28 3.35 -8.67
CA PRO A 146 -12.82 2.28 -7.85
C PRO A 146 -11.88 1.06 -7.80
N GLY A 147 -11.59 0.55 -6.59
CA GLY A 147 -10.74 -0.64 -6.40
C GLY A 147 -11.23 -1.86 -7.19
N VAL A 148 -12.56 -2.00 -7.36
CA VAL A 148 -13.16 -3.07 -8.18
C VAL A 148 -12.66 -3.01 -9.63
N VAL A 149 -12.58 -1.81 -10.23
CA VAL A 149 -12.11 -1.64 -11.62
C VAL A 149 -10.64 -2.03 -11.73
N VAL A 150 -9.81 -1.58 -10.78
CA VAL A 150 -8.39 -1.93 -10.74
C VAL A 150 -8.21 -3.44 -10.57
N GLY A 151 -8.98 -4.06 -9.66
CA GLY A 151 -8.94 -5.51 -9.44
C GLY A 151 -9.41 -6.32 -10.65
N PHE A 152 -10.46 -5.85 -11.33
CA PHE A 152 -10.97 -6.46 -12.56
C PHE A 152 -9.92 -6.43 -13.70
N VAL A 153 -9.32 -5.27 -13.93
CA VAL A 153 -8.24 -5.13 -14.92
C VAL A 153 -7.04 -6.02 -14.54
N ALA A 154 -6.68 -6.07 -13.28
CA ALA A 154 -5.59 -6.92 -12.81
C ALA A 154 -5.88 -8.41 -13.00
N GLY A 155 -7.07 -8.88 -12.61
CA GLY A 155 -7.44 -10.29 -12.68
C GLY A 155 -7.74 -10.80 -14.10
N LEU A 156 -8.30 -9.96 -14.98
CA LEU A 156 -8.74 -10.39 -16.32
C LEU A 156 -7.79 -9.99 -17.45
N LEU A 157 -7.03 -8.92 -17.30
CA LEU A 157 -6.10 -8.46 -18.34
C LEU A 157 -4.64 -8.67 -17.95
N LEU A 158 -4.25 -8.18 -16.74
CA LEU A 158 -2.86 -8.25 -16.31
C LEU A 158 -2.44 -9.69 -16.01
N ALA A 159 -3.27 -10.47 -15.30
CA ALA A 159 -2.92 -11.84 -14.92
C ALA A 159 -2.66 -12.75 -16.13
N PRO A 160 -3.55 -12.85 -17.13
CA PRO A 160 -3.29 -13.66 -18.32
C PRO A 160 -2.12 -13.13 -19.17
N TRP A 161 -1.90 -11.81 -19.18
CA TRP A 161 -0.76 -11.24 -19.89
C TRP A 161 0.56 -11.64 -19.22
N VAL A 162 0.66 -11.50 -17.89
CA VAL A 162 1.83 -11.92 -17.11
C VAL A 162 2.05 -13.41 -17.25
N GLU A 163 1.00 -14.21 -17.25
CA GLU A 163 1.06 -15.64 -17.43
C GLU A 163 1.71 -16.05 -18.74
N ARG A 164 1.38 -15.36 -19.83
CA ARG A 164 1.98 -15.60 -21.17
C ARG A 164 3.40 -15.08 -21.29
N HIS A 165 3.76 -14.03 -20.52
CA HIS A 165 5.04 -13.33 -20.62
C HIS A 165 5.79 -13.31 -19.28
N LEU A 166 5.78 -14.46 -18.56
CA LEU A 166 6.33 -14.53 -17.21
C LEU A 166 7.80 -14.12 -17.17
N THR A 167 8.62 -14.66 -18.06
CA THR A 167 10.05 -14.34 -18.20
C THR A 167 10.28 -12.86 -18.43
N ALA A 168 9.52 -12.27 -19.36
CA ALA A 168 9.61 -10.84 -19.62
C ALA A 168 9.20 -10.01 -18.42
N THR A 169 8.14 -10.41 -17.70
CA THR A 169 7.67 -9.70 -16.51
C THR A 169 8.72 -9.69 -15.40
N LEU A 170 9.33 -10.82 -15.12
CA LEU A 170 10.40 -10.91 -14.13
C LEU A 170 11.64 -10.10 -14.54
N LEU A 171 12.00 -10.13 -15.83
CA LEU A 171 13.07 -9.31 -16.37
C LEU A 171 12.75 -7.81 -16.28
N LEU A 172 11.49 -7.38 -16.50
CA LEU A 172 11.09 -5.97 -16.41
C LEU A 172 11.30 -5.39 -15.00
N VAL A 173 11.13 -6.22 -13.94
CA VAL A 173 11.40 -5.79 -12.56
C VAL A 173 12.86 -5.33 -12.39
N VAL A 174 13.79 -5.90 -13.15
CA VAL A 174 15.22 -5.56 -13.10
C VAL A 174 15.58 -4.53 -14.17
N THR A 175 15.11 -4.73 -15.41
CA THR A 175 15.52 -3.91 -16.57
C THR A 175 14.96 -2.50 -16.53
N LEU A 176 13.75 -2.27 -15.97
CA LEU A 176 13.20 -0.91 -15.86
C LEU A 176 13.98 -0.02 -14.87
N PRO A 177 14.28 -0.43 -13.63
CA PRO A 177 15.14 0.35 -12.74
C PRO A 177 16.55 0.55 -13.31
N LEU A 178 17.13 -0.49 -13.90
CA LEU A 178 18.42 -0.39 -14.57
C LEU A 178 18.35 0.59 -15.75
N GLY A 179 17.27 0.58 -16.52
CA GLY A 179 16.99 1.53 -17.58
C GLY A 179 16.98 2.99 -17.10
N VAL A 180 16.40 3.26 -15.94
CA VAL A 180 16.45 4.61 -15.33
C VAL A 180 17.88 5.02 -14.97
N VAL A 181 18.65 4.12 -14.38
CA VAL A 181 20.05 4.36 -14.02
C VAL A 181 20.89 4.60 -15.28
N LEU A 182 20.73 3.76 -16.30
CA LEU A 182 21.41 3.89 -17.58
C LEU A 182 21.06 5.20 -18.31
N ALA A 183 19.77 5.61 -18.29
CA ALA A 183 19.36 6.90 -18.84
C ALA A 183 20.07 8.08 -18.15
N GLY A 184 20.24 8.01 -16.83
CA GLY A 184 21.01 8.98 -16.05
C GLY A 184 22.49 9.02 -16.43
N GLY A 185 23.11 7.84 -16.57
CA GLY A 185 24.49 7.67 -17.02
C GLY A 185 24.72 8.19 -18.44
N VAL A 186 23.89 7.76 -19.39
CA VAL A 186 23.94 8.22 -20.79
C VAL A 186 23.78 9.73 -20.88
N ARG A 187 22.81 10.31 -20.15
CA ARG A 187 22.65 11.75 -20.09
C ARG A 187 23.91 12.47 -19.54
N GLY A 188 24.62 11.85 -18.58
CA GLY A 188 25.88 12.37 -18.05
C GLY A 188 27.01 12.44 -19.08
N LEU A 189 27.05 11.47 -19.99
CA LEU A 189 28.06 11.37 -21.06
C LEU A 189 27.75 12.24 -22.28
N LEU A 190 26.50 12.72 -22.42
CA LEU A 190 26.11 13.56 -23.55
C LEU A 190 26.82 14.91 -23.59
N PRO A 191 27.22 15.41 -24.79
CA PRO A 191 27.76 16.76 -24.97
C PRO A 191 26.80 17.83 -24.42
N SER A 192 27.36 18.94 -23.95
CA SER A 192 26.60 20.03 -23.32
C SER A 192 25.37 20.52 -24.10
N PRO A 193 25.37 20.66 -25.45
CA PRO A 193 24.19 21.11 -26.20
C PRO A 193 23.06 20.09 -26.17
N LEU A 194 23.37 18.77 -26.21
CA LEU A 194 22.37 17.71 -26.20
C LEU A 194 21.82 17.50 -24.79
N ARG A 195 22.67 17.60 -23.76
CA ARG A 195 22.27 17.53 -22.34
C ARG A 195 21.32 18.65 -21.95
N ARG A 196 21.44 19.84 -22.55
CA ARG A 196 20.51 20.96 -22.33
C ARG A 196 19.10 20.69 -22.89
N ARG A 197 18.97 19.86 -23.92
CA ARG A 197 17.67 19.44 -24.46
C ARG A 197 16.92 18.42 -23.59
N LEU A 198 17.65 17.75 -22.68
CA LEU A 198 17.10 16.77 -21.74
C LEU A 198 17.21 17.29 -20.29
N PRO A 199 16.48 18.34 -19.90
CA PRO A 199 16.57 18.92 -18.58
C PRO A 199 15.99 17.97 -17.52
N LEU A 200 16.64 17.91 -16.34
CA LEU A 200 16.20 17.05 -15.24
C LEU A 200 14.76 17.30 -14.80
N GLY A 201 14.32 18.56 -14.84
CA GLY A 201 12.94 18.88 -14.48
C GLY A 201 11.87 18.24 -15.37
N TRP A 202 12.23 17.86 -16.60
CA TRP A 202 11.36 17.15 -17.54
C TRP A 202 11.70 15.67 -17.66
N ALA A 203 12.43 15.12 -16.70
CA ALA A 203 12.86 13.72 -16.75
C ALA A 203 11.68 12.76 -16.90
N GLY A 204 10.56 12.99 -16.24
CA GLY A 204 9.37 12.17 -16.40
C GLY A 204 8.84 12.07 -17.84
N VAL A 205 9.07 13.13 -18.65
CA VAL A 205 8.62 13.16 -20.05
C VAL A 205 9.59 12.45 -21.00
N TRP A 206 10.90 12.75 -20.91
CA TRP A 206 11.87 12.13 -21.82
C TRP A 206 12.31 10.73 -21.40
N LEU A 207 12.14 10.34 -20.14
CA LEU A 207 12.33 8.95 -19.69
C LEU A 207 11.22 8.01 -20.21
N MET A 208 10.01 8.51 -20.46
CA MET A 208 8.91 7.67 -20.90
C MET A 208 9.22 6.91 -22.22
N PRO A 209 9.61 7.58 -23.33
CA PRO A 209 9.98 6.86 -24.56
C PRO A 209 11.21 5.97 -24.37
N TRP A 210 12.14 6.36 -23.50
CA TRP A 210 13.31 5.53 -23.17
C TRP A 210 12.89 4.24 -22.46
N LEU A 211 12.05 4.31 -21.43
CA LEU A 211 11.57 3.13 -20.70
C LEU A 211 10.67 2.25 -21.55
N LEU A 212 9.85 2.83 -22.45
CA LEU A 212 9.10 2.06 -23.44
C LEU A 212 10.03 1.29 -24.37
N MET A 213 11.12 1.90 -24.82
CA MET A 213 12.14 1.23 -25.61
C MET A 213 12.82 0.09 -24.83
N VAL A 214 13.22 0.33 -23.58
CA VAL A 214 13.80 -0.70 -22.71
C VAL A 214 12.80 -1.86 -22.51
N GLY A 215 11.53 -1.53 -22.25
CA GLY A 215 10.48 -2.53 -22.11
C GLY A 215 10.28 -3.35 -23.38
N ALA A 216 10.23 -2.71 -24.54
CA ALA A 216 10.10 -3.38 -25.82
C ALA A 216 11.29 -4.32 -26.13
N ILE A 217 12.50 -3.87 -25.84
CA ILE A 217 13.72 -4.70 -25.96
C ILE A 217 13.65 -5.89 -25.01
N THR A 218 13.21 -5.68 -23.77
CA THR A 218 13.06 -6.76 -22.76
C THR A 218 12.02 -7.79 -23.23
N LEU A 219 10.87 -7.34 -23.71
CA LEU A 219 9.83 -8.23 -24.25
C LEU A 219 10.30 -9.03 -25.46
N TRP A 220 11.07 -8.41 -26.35
CA TRP A 220 11.64 -9.08 -27.52
C TRP A 220 12.74 -10.07 -27.16
N LEU A 221 13.59 -9.75 -26.16
CA LEU A 221 14.72 -10.58 -25.74
C LEU A 221 14.31 -11.74 -24.83
N ALA A 222 13.22 -11.60 -24.07
CA ALA A 222 12.80 -12.56 -23.05
C ALA A 222 12.63 -14.00 -23.58
N PRO A 223 11.97 -14.27 -24.72
CA PRO A 223 11.83 -15.64 -25.23
C PRO A 223 13.18 -16.28 -25.58
N TRP A 224 14.13 -15.51 -26.10
CA TRP A 224 15.47 -16.00 -26.41
C TRP A 224 16.25 -16.35 -25.16
N LEU A 225 16.15 -15.52 -24.13
CA LEU A 225 16.77 -15.80 -22.83
C LEU A 225 16.13 -17.01 -22.16
N GLU A 226 14.82 -17.15 -22.22
CA GLU A 226 14.10 -18.29 -21.67
C GLU A 226 14.55 -19.59 -22.34
N ALA A 227 14.62 -19.61 -23.68
CA ALA A 227 15.10 -20.77 -24.42
C ALA A 227 16.56 -21.13 -24.08
N ALA A 228 17.43 -20.11 -23.97
CA ALA A 228 18.86 -20.29 -23.70
C ALA A 228 19.19 -20.72 -22.28
N LEU A 229 18.45 -20.20 -21.26
CA LEU A 229 18.77 -20.40 -19.87
C LEU A 229 18.01 -21.56 -19.21
N VAL A 230 16.74 -21.75 -19.59
CA VAL A 230 15.83 -22.71 -18.95
C VAL A 230 15.15 -23.67 -19.93
N GLY A 231 15.63 -23.74 -21.16
CA GLY A 231 15.10 -24.68 -22.16
C GLY A 231 13.69 -24.35 -22.68
N GLY A 232 13.18 -23.14 -22.46
CA GLY A 232 11.88 -22.67 -22.94
C GLY A 232 10.69 -22.95 -22.01
N ASP A 233 10.91 -23.49 -20.80
CA ASP A 233 9.89 -23.70 -19.77
C ASP A 233 10.36 -23.15 -18.43
N LEU A 234 10.21 -21.84 -18.23
CA LEU A 234 10.56 -21.19 -16.99
C LEU A 234 9.70 -21.69 -15.82
N ARG A 235 8.43 -22.04 -16.03
CA ARG A 235 7.53 -22.47 -14.95
C ARG A 235 7.96 -23.86 -14.44
N GLY A 236 8.19 -24.79 -15.34
CA GLY A 236 8.71 -26.11 -14.97
C GLY A 236 10.06 -26.03 -14.29
N TRP A 237 10.94 -25.14 -14.76
CA TRP A 237 12.24 -24.91 -14.14
C TRP A 237 12.11 -24.32 -12.71
N LEU A 238 11.23 -23.33 -12.50
CA LEU A 238 10.97 -22.74 -11.17
C LEU A 238 10.43 -23.77 -10.19
N ALA A 239 9.49 -24.61 -10.62
CA ALA A 239 8.92 -25.67 -9.80
C ALA A 239 9.96 -26.75 -9.46
N ALA A 240 10.73 -27.21 -10.46
CA ALA A 240 11.71 -28.29 -10.27
C ALA A 240 12.95 -27.86 -9.49
N THR A 241 13.43 -26.62 -9.68
CA THR A 241 14.72 -26.17 -9.11
C THR A 241 14.55 -25.37 -7.83
N LEU A 242 13.52 -24.52 -7.72
CA LEU A 242 13.29 -23.65 -6.59
C LEU A 242 12.07 -24.05 -5.75
N GLY A 243 11.29 -25.06 -6.19
CA GLY A 243 10.05 -25.44 -5.52
C GLY A 243 8.99 -24.33 -5.51
N LEU A 244 9.03 -23.42 -6.49
CA LEU A 244 8.12 -22.29 -6.61
C LEU A 244 7.03 -22.60 -7.63
N ASP A 245 5.82 -22.85 -7.13
CA ASP A 245 4.65 -23.04 -7.97
C ASP A 245 4.14 -21.69 -8.52
N TYR A 246 3.67 -21.69 -9.76
CA TYR A 246 3.09 -20.53 -10.39
C TYR A 246 1.56 -20.61 -10.45
N ALA A 247 0.89 -19.65 -9.81
CA ALA A 247 -0.55 -19.44 -9.95
C ALA A 247 -0.83 -18.26 -10.90
N ALA A 248 -1.81 -18.41 -11.81
CA ALA A 248 -2.16 -17.34 -12.76
C ALA A 248 -2.60 -16.05 -12.05
N ARG A 249 -3.32 -16.17 -10.92
CA ARG A 249 -3.63 -15.07 -10.00
C ARG A 249 -2.79 -15.25 -8.76
N ASN A 250 -1.90 -14.31 -8.49
CA ASN A 250 -0.86 -14.45 -7.50
C ASN A 250 -0.54 -13.15 -6.77
N ALA A 251 0.33 -13.23 -5.75
CA ALA A 251 0.70 -12.09 -4.92
C ALA A 251 1.43 -10.98 -5.69
N MET A 252 2.15 -11.30 -6.76
CA MET A 252 2.83 -10.28 -7.59
C MET A 252 1.80 -9.41 -8.32
N ILE A 253 0.76 -10.02 -8.91
CA ILE A 253 -0.31 -9.30 -9.60
C ILE A 253 -1.09 -8.42 -8.64
N VAL A 254 -1.44 -8.96 -7.45
CA VAL A 254 -2.04 -8.19 -6.36
C VAL A 254 -1.12 -7.03 -5.97
N GLY A 255 0.18 -7.29 -5.78
CA GLY A 255 1.17 -6.29 -5.40
C GLY A 255 1.25 -5.12 -6.38
N VAL A 256 1.29 -5.42 -7.68
CA VAL A 256 1.33 -4.40 -8.74
C VAL A 256 0.02 -3.61 -8.78
N ALA A 257 -1.13 -4.28 -8.79
CA ALA A 257 -2.44 -3.63 -8.90
C ALA A 257 -2.77 -2.79 -7.67
N MET A 258 -2.58 -3.35 -6.48
CA MET A 258 -2.82 -2.65 -5.22
C MET A 258 -1.78 -1.56 -4.99
N GLY A 259 -0.52 -1.81 -5.37
CA GLY A 259 0.54 -0.80 -5.35
C GLY A 259 0.18 0.40 -6.22
N PHE A 260 -0.31 0.17 -7.45
CA PHE A 260 -0.79 1.23 -8.33
C PHE A 260 -1.89 2.09 -7.67
N ALA A 261 -2.83 1.47 -6.97
CA ALA A 261 -3.90 2.17 -6.27
C ALA A 261 -3.43 2.98 -5.05
N VAL A 262 -2.31 2.57 -4.41
CA VAL A 262 -1.77 3.21 -3.19
C VAL A 262 -0.72 4.28 -3.50
N ILE A 263 -0.04 4.22 -4.67
CA ILE A 263 0.98 5.19 -5.10
C ILE A 263 0.53 6.65 -4.95
N PRO A 264 -0.67 7.09 -5.43
CA PRO A 264 -1.04 8.49 -5.37
C PRO A 264 -1.08 9.07 -3.96
N GLY A 265 -1.64 8.31 -3.00
CA GLY A 265 -1.73 8.74 -1.60
C GLY A 265 -0.35 8.85 -0.93
N ILE A 266 0.55 7.85 -1.15
CA ILE A 266 1.92 7.92 -0.63
C ILE A 266 2.67 9.09 -1.26
N TYR A 267 2.54 9.27 -2.59
CA TYR A 267 3.18 10.36 -3.32
C TYR A 267 2.77 11.73 -2.77
N ALA A 268 1.45 11.99 -2.66
CA ALA A 268 0.93 13.29 -2.24
C ALA A 268 1.45 13.68 -0.84
N LEU A 269 1.36 12.76 0.12
CA LEU A 269 1.83 13.00 1.49
C LEU A 269 3.35 13.14 1.58
N ALA A 270 4.10 12.36 0.80
CA ALA A 270 5.56 12.45 0.77
C ALA A 270 6.03 13.75 0.09
N GLU A 271 5.36 14.16 -0.99
CA GLU A 271 5.63 15.43 -1.66
C GLU A 271 5.37 16.63 -0.74
N ASP A 272 4.24 16.62 -0.02
CA ASP A 272 3.91 17.67 0.96
C ASP A 272 4.94 17.72 2.09
N ALA A 273 5.43 16.55 2.56
CA ALA A 273 6.49 16.48 3.56
C ALA A 273 7.82 17.06 3.07
N LEU A 274 8.19 16.79 1.82
CA LEU A 274 9.40 17.33 1.19
C LEU A 274 9.30 18.84 0.96
N ASN A 275 8.13 19.33 0.54
CA ASN A 275 7.87 20.76 0.35
C ASN A 275 7.78 21.54 1.68
N GLY A 276 7.47 20.85 2.77
CA GLY A 276 7.44 21.43 4.11
C GLY A 276 8.83 21.67 4.72
N VAL A 277 9.92 21.22 4.08
CA VAL A 277 11.28 21.51 4.51
C VAL A 277 11.64 22.97 4.12
N PRO A 278 12.06 23.82 5.06
CA PRO A 278 12.43 25.20 4.75
C PRO A 278 13.55 25.30 3.72
N ASP A 279 13.38 26.15 2.71
CA ASP A 279 14.36 26.38 1.63
C ASP A 279 15.72 26.83 2.19
N SER A 280 15.71 27.57 3.30
CA SER A 280 16.93 28.04 3.98
C SER A 280 17.88 26.92 4.40
N LEU A 281 17.37 25.73 4.74
CA LEU A 281 18.20 24.58 5.07
C LEU A 281 18.94 24.04 3.84
N ALA A 282 18.23 23.98 2.71
CA ALA A 282 18.82 23.49 1.46
C ALA A 282 19.81 24.52 0.88
N GLU A 283 19.49 25.81 0.92
CA GLU A 283 20.35 26.90 0.48
C GLU A 283 21.59 27.05 1.37
N GLY A 284 21.44 26.94 2.70
CA GLY A 284 22.56 26.94 3.64
C GLY A 284 23.55 25.81 3.40
N ALA A 285 23.06 24.60 3.16
CA ALA A 285 23.93 23.46 2.82
C ALA A 285 24.69 23.69 1.50
N GLN A 286 24.04 24.23 0.47
CA GLN A 286 24.66 24.53 -0.81
C GLN A 286 25.67 25.71 -0.69
N ALA A 287 25.39 26.71 0.13
CA ALA A 287 26.32 27.80 0.43
C ALA A 287 27.64 27.29 1.09
N LEU A 288 27.55 26.20 1.87
CA LEU A 288 28.69 25.50 2.43
C LEU A 288 29.39 24.56 1.43
N GLY A 289 29.00 24.56 0.16
CA GLY A 289 29.63 23.77 -0.90
C GLY A 289 29.02 22.37 -1.11
N ALA A 290 27.91 22.04 -0.46
CA ALA A 290 27.25 20.74 -0.70
C ALA A 290 26.65 20.70 -2.11
N THR A 291 26.82 19.56 -2.81
CA THR A 291 26.12 19.30 -4.08
C THR A 291 24.62 19.11 -3.84
N ARG A 292 23.79 19.29 -4.87
CA ARG A 292 22.33 19.06 -4.79
C ARG A 292 22.01 17.65 -4.29
N TRP A 293 22.78 16.64 -4.66
CA TRP A 293 22.64 15.26 -4.22
C TRP A 293 22.96 15.11 -2.72
N GLN A 294 24.06 15.72 -2.25
CA GLN A 294 24.41 15.72 -0.84
C GLN A 294 23.36 16.47 0.01
N THR A 295 22.87 17.60 -0.48
CA THR A 295 21.78 18.36 0.16
C THR A 295 20.52 17.50 0.28
N LEU A 296 20.14 16.78 -0.79
CA LEU A 296 19.00 15.86 -0.76
C LEU A 296 19.15 14.80 0.33
N TRP A 297 20.25 14.03 0.29
CA TRP A 297 20.40 12.87 1.16
C TRP A 297 20.73 13.20 2.62
N ARG A 298 21.47 14.29 2.86
CA ARG A 298 21.97 14.64 4.20
C ARG A 298 21.14 15.70 4.91
N VAL A 299 20.33 16.46 4.19
CA VAL A 299 19.55 17.57 4.76
C VAL A 299 18.05 17.38 4.52
N VAL A 300 17.61 17.33 3.26
CA VAL A 300 16.18 17.36 2.91
C VAL A 300 15.47 16.06 3.32
N LEU A 301 15.99 14.90 2.91
CA LEU A 301 15.38 13.61 3.26
C LEU A 301 15.33 13.34 4.76
N PRO A 302 16.41 13.56 5.53
CA PRO A 302 16.33 13.45 6.98
C PRO A 302 15.32 14.41 7.61
N ALA A 303 15.25 15.67 7.16
CA ALA A 303 14.28 16.65 7.68
C ALA A 303 12.83 16.25 7.35
N ALA A 304 12.56 15.75 6.13
CA ALA A 304 11.25 15.28 5.69
C ALA A 304 10.89 13.88 6.22
N SER A 305 11.83 13.12 6.79
CA SER A 305 11.66 11.71 7.15
C SER A 305 10.41 11.40 8.02
N PRO A 306 10.00 12.24 9.00
CA PRO A 306 8.80 11.97 9.77
C PRO A 306 7.53 12.01 8.91
N GLY A 307 7.47 12.92 7.94
CA GLY A 307 6.35 13.04 7.00
C GLY A 307 6.35 11.90 5.98
N ILE A 308 7.52 11.54 5.44
CA ILE A 308 7.69 10.42 4.52
C ILE A 308 7.28 9.10 5.18
N LEU A 309 7.71 8.85 6.42
CA LEU A 309 7.29 7.67 7.16
C LEU A 309 5.78 7.64 7.37
N SER A 310 5.18 8.79 7.72
CA SER A 310 3.72 8.90 7.84
C SER A 310 3.01 8.55 6.53
N ALA A 311 3.51 9.03 5.39
CA ALA A 311 2.97 8.73 4.07
C ALA A 311 2.98 7.21 3.78
N VAL A 312 4.11 6.55 4.03
CA VAL A 312 4.25 5.10 3.85
C VAL A 312 3.32 4.32 4.77
N MET A 313 3.21 4.72 6.03
CA MET A 313 2.34 4.04 7.00
C MET A 313 0.85 4.19 6.69
N ILE A 314 0.42 5.37 6.21
CA ILE A 314 -0.96 5.58 5.74
C ILE A 314 -1.22 4.72 4.51
N GLY A 315 -0.27 4.64 3.57
CA GLY A 315 -0.34 3.73 2.45
C GLY A 315 -0.41 2.25 2.86
N ALA A 316 0.34 1.85 3.88
CA ALA A 316 0.29 0.50 4.45
C ALA A 316 -1.08 0.18 5.07
N GLY A 317 -1.65 1.10 5.83
CA GLY A 317 -2.99 0.95 6.40
C GLY A 317 -4.06 0.77 5.32
N ARG A 318 -3.97 1.53 4.21
CA ARG A 318 -4.85 1.38 3.05
C ARG A 318 -4.65 0.02 2.37
N ALA A 319 -3.42 -0.42 2.18
CA ALA A 319 -3.11 -1.70 1.56
C ALA A 319 -3.65 -2.89 2.38
N VAL A 320 -3.55 -2.84 3.71
CA VAL A 320 -4.09 -3.88 4.61
C VAL A 320 -5.62 -3.95 4.54
N GLY A 321 -6.29 -2.81 4.41
CA GLY A 321 -7.75 -2.73 4.31
C GLY A 321 -8.32 -3.00 2.91
N GLU A 322 -7.46 -3.14 1.88
CA GLU A 322 -7.94 -3.32 0.50
C GLU A 322 -8.61 -4.69 0.31
N THR A 323 -9.85 -4.65 -0.17
CA THR A 323 -10.68 -5.84 -0.31
C THR A 323 -10.84 -6.26 -1.76
N MET A 324 -11.26 -5.34 -2.62
CA MET A 324 -11.74 -5.68 -3.96
C MET A 324 -10.61 -6.04 -4.93
N ILE A 325 -9.46 -5.38 -4.83
CA ILE A 325 -8.29 -5.73 -5.66
C ILE A 325 -7.79 -7.12 -5.28
N VAL A 326 -7.69 -7.41 -3.98
CA VAL A 326 -7.26 -8.73 -3.51
C VAL A 326 -8.24 -9.80 -3.94
N LEU A 327 -9.54 -9.59 -3.74
CA LEU A 327 -10.60 -10.52 -4.10
C LEU A 327 -10.55 -10.94 -5.58
N MET A 328 -10.30 -9.99 -6.49
CA MET A 328 -10.31 -10.23 -7.93
C MET A 328 -8.98 -10.81 -8.47
N ALA A 329 -7.84 -10.45 -7.87
CA ALA A 329 -6.52 -10.70 -8.44
C ALA A 329 -5.70 -11.77 -7.70
N SER A 330 -6.13 -12.27 -6.51
CA SER A 330 -5.31 -13.13 -5.64
C SER A 330 -5.44 -14.62 -5.88
N GLY A 331 -6.48 -15.07 -6.59
CA GLY A 331 -6.82 -16.49 -6.72
C GLY A 331 -7.45 -17.11 -5.46
N ASN A 332 -7.64 -16.34 -4.39
CA ASN A 332 -8.32 -16.72 -3.14
C ASN A 332 -7.85 -18.04 -2.51
N THR A 333 -6.55 -18.34 -2.58
CA THR A 333 -5.93 -19.54 -2.02
C THR A 333 -5.27 -19.22 -0.67
N ALA A 334 -5.70 -19.89 0.39
CA ALA A 334 -5.18 -19.69 1.75
C ALA A 334 -3.83 -20.42 1.96
N LEU A 335 -2.72 -19.85 1.44
CA LEU A 335 -1.39 -20.43 1.49
C LEU A 335 -0.46 -19.65 2.43
N MET A 336 0.38 -20.37 3.18
CA MET A 336 1.38 -19.83 4.11
C MET A 336 2.77 -19.71 3.45
N THR A 337 2.85 -19.07 2.29
CA THR A 337 4.10 -18.89 1.56
C THR A 337 4.42 -17.42 1.35
N LEU A 338 5.69 -17.05 1.22
CA LEU A 338 6.11 -15.69 0.89
C LEU A 338 6.26 -15.48 -0.63
N SER A 339 6.19 -16.58 -1.42
CA SER A 339 6.37 -16.54 -2.87
C SER A 339 5.43 -15.51 -3.53
N PRO A 340 5.96 -14.60 -4.39
CA PRO A 340 5.13 -13.67 -5.15
C PRO A 340 4.31 -14.37 -6.26
N LEU A 341 4.73 -15.57 -6.67
CA LEU A 341 4.15 -16.32 -7.79
C LEU A 341 2.95 -17.19 -7.39
N GLU A 342 2.72 -17.34 -6.10
CA GLU A 342 1.60 -18.11 -5.55
C GLU A 342 0.45 -17.20 -5.12
N GLY A 343 -0.76 -17.77 -5.10
CA GLY A 343 -1.95 -17.07 -4.64
C GLY A 343 -1.91 -16.73 -3.15
N LEU A 344 -2.88 -15.96 -2.73
CA LEU A 344 -3.11 -15.61 -1.33
C LEU A 344 -4.62 -15.42 -1.07
N ARG A 345 -5.00 -15.42 0.19
CA ARG A 345 -6.36 -15.08 0.64
C ARG A 345 -6.27 -14.14 1.84
N SER A 346 -6.91 -12.98 1.76
CA SER A 346 -6.92 -12.00 2.85
C SER A 346 -8.15 -12.13 3.74
N LEU A 347 -8.05 -11.61 4.98
CA LEU A 347 -9.18 -11.51 5.90
C LEU A 347 -10.35 -10.73 5.27
N SER A 348 -10.07 -9.56 4.69
CA SER A 348 -11.09 -8.71 4.07
C SER A 348 -11.79 -9.38 2.88
N ALA A 349 -11.04 -10.06 1.99
CA ALA A 349 -11.60 -10.77 0.86
C ALA A 349 -12.46 -11.98 1.31
N THR A 350 -12.03 -12.70 2.35
CA THR A 350 -12.80 -13.81 2.92
C THR A 350 -14.15 -13.34 3.47
N ILE A 351 -14.15 -12.25 4.26
CA ILE A 351 -15.39 -11.67 4.78
C ILE A 351 -16.33 -11.26 3.65
N ALA A 352 -15.80 -10.59 2.62
CA ALA A 352 -16.61 -10.10 1.49
C ALA A 352 -17.25 -11.23 0.67
N ILE A 353 -16.57 -12.38 0.55
CA ILE A 353 -17.09 -13.53 -0.20
C ILE A 353 -18.09 -14.33 0.63
N GLU A 354 -17.75 -14.66 1.87
CA GLU A 354 -18.45 -15.70 2.65
C GLU A 354 -19.55 -15.14 3.56
N LEU A 355 -19.44 -13.86 4.00
CA LEU A 355 -20.45 -13.28 4.90
C LEU A 355 -21.89 -13.23 4.33
N PRO A 356 -22.09 -12.93 3.02
CA PRO A 356 -23.44 -12.95 2.44
C PRO A 356 -24.10 -14.33 2.42
N GLU A 357 -23.31 -15.41 2.44
CA GLU A 357 -23.77 -16.79 2.36
C GLU A 357 -23.85 -17.46 3.74
N ALA A 358 -23.25 -16.84 4.78
CA ALA A 358 -23.18 -17.39 6.12
C ALA A 358 -24.53 -17.26 6.85
N ALA A 359 -25.00 -18.35 7.45
CA ALA A 359 -26.21 -18.34 8.28
C ALA A 359 -26.01 -17.47 9.52
N VAL A 360 -26.88 -16.47 9.72
CA VAL A 360 -26.81 -15.53 10.84
C VAL A 360 -26.81 -16.26 12.18
N GLY A 361 -25.87 -15.94 13.05
CA GLY A 361 -25.72 -16.57 14.37
C GLY A 361 -25.04 -17.95 14.35
N GLY A 362 -24.72 -18.51 13.18
CA GLY A 362 -23.98 -19.77 13.04
C GLY A 362 -22.49 -19.62 13.36
N THR A 363 -21.81 -20.73 13.57
CA THR A 363 -20.39 -20.77 13.87
C THR A 363 -19.52 -20.11 12.80
N HIS A 364 -19.82 -20.39 11.52
CA HIS A 364 -19.13 -19.77 10.38
C HIS A 364 -19.32 -18.24 10.37
N TYR A 365 -20.55 -17.76 10.58
CA TYR A 365 -20.87 -16.33 10.69
C TYR A 365 -20.02 -15.64 11.77
N ARG A 366 -19.98 -16.20 12.99
CA ARG A 366 -19.19 -15.67 14.11
C ARG A 366 -17.69 -15.70 13.84
N LEU A 367 -17.19 -16.70 13.10
CA LEU A 367 -15.78 -16.75 12.68
C LEU A 367 -15.41 -15.65 11.69
N LEU A 368 -16.35 -15.26 10.79
CA LEU A 368 -16.14 -14.12 9.92
C LEU A 368 -16.12 -12.79 10.71
N PHE A 369 -16.92 -12.69 11.78
CA PHE A 369 -16.82 -11.56 12.72
C PHE A 369 -15.51 -11.58 13.50
N LEU A 370 -15.00 -12.75 13.86
CA LEU A 370 -13.65 -12.88 14.43
C LEU A 370 -12.58 -12.42 13.43
N ALA A 371 -12.70 -12.80 12.16
CA ALA A 371 -11.80 -12.30 11.10
C ALA A 371 -11.85 -10.76 10.98
N ALA A 372 -13.06 -10.18 11.07
CA ALA A 372 -13.26 -8.73 11.07
C ALA A 372 -12.63 -8.07 12.32
N LEU A 373 -12.78 -8.67 13.49
CA LEU A 373 -12.16 -8.20 14.73
C LEU A 373 -10.64 -8.25 14.65
N VAL A 374 -10.06 -9.34 14.15
CA VAL A 374 -8.61 -9.47 13.93
C VAL A 374 -8.10 -8.40 12.96
N LEU A 375 -8.81 -8.18 11.84
CA LEU A 375 -8.47 -7.13 10.88
C LEU A 375 -8.57 -5.73 11.50
N PHE A 376 -9.61 -5.47 12.29
CA PHE A 376 -9.80 -4.21 13.01
C PHE A 376 -8.66 -3.94 14.00
N LEU A 377 -8.32 -4.91 14.84
CA LEU A 377 -7.21 -4.80 15.79
C LEU A 377 -5.87 -4.62 15.09
N PHE A 378 -5.65 -5.34 13.99
CA PHE A 378 -4.43 -5.24 13.21
C PHE A 378 -4.28 -3.84 12.57
N THR A 379 -5.32 -3.33 11.92
CA THR A 379 -5.30 -1.99 11.33
C THR A 379 -5.17 -0.90 12.39
N PHE A 380 -5.85 -1.05 13.52
CA PHE A 380 -5.73 -0.14 14.66
C PHE A 380 -4.29 -0.12 15.22
N LEU A 381 -3.67 -1.29 15.38
CA LEU A 381 -2.29 -1.42 15.85
C LEU A 381 -1.30 -0.75 14.88
N VAL A 382 -1.42 -1.03 13.57
CA VAL A 382 -0.55 -0.45 12.54
C VAL A 382 -0.68 1.08 12.52
N ASN A 383 -1.90 1.60 12.54
CA ASN A 383 -2.14 3.04 12.54
C ASN A 383 -1.64 3.73 13.82
N THR A 384 -1.83 3.09 14.98
CA THR A 384 -1.32 3.59 16.27
C THR A 384 0.21 3.61 16.28
N LEU A 385 0.84 2.53 15.80
CA LEU A 385 2.30 2.45 15.69
C LEU A 385 2.84 3.54 14.76
N ALA A 386 2.18 3.76 13.63
CA ALA A 386 2.49 4.82 12.68
C ALA A 386 2.50 6.20 13.35
N GLU A 387 1.43 6.54 14.10
CA GLU A 387 1.31 7.82 14.76
C GLU A 387 2.34 8.00 15.89
N VAL A 388 2.61 6.95 16.67
CA VAL A 388 3.65 6.96 17.70
C VAL A 388 5.04 7.18 17.07
N MET A 389 5.35 6.50 15.98
CA MET A 389 6.62 6.69 15.27
C MET A 389 6.75 8.10 14.69
N ARG A 390 5.69 8.61 14.05
CA ARG A 390 5.62 9.97 13.53
C ARG A 390 5.88 11.01 14.62
N THR A 391 5.20 10.91 15.74
CA THR A 391 5.34 11.86 16.86
C THR A 391 6.72 11.79 17.51
N ARG A 392 7.29 10.60 17.68
CA ARG A 392 8.66 10.42 18.20
C ARG A 392 9.72 11.04 17.29
N LEU A 393 9.61 10.82 15.98
CA LEU A 393 10.53 11.38 15.01
C LEU A 393 10.43 12.92 14.99
N ARG A 394 9.22 13.46 14.93
CA ARG A 394 8.98 14.91 14.96
C ARG A 394 9.62 15.59 16.20
N ARG A 395 9.44 15.00 17.39
CA ARG A 395 10.04 15.50 18.63
C ARG A 395 11.57 15.46 18.62
N ARG A 396 12.19 14.45 17.98
CA ARG A 396 13.65 14.37 17.86
C ARG A 396 14.22 15.49 17.00
N TYR A 397 13.55 15.86 15.90
CA TYR A 397 14.00 16.94 15.03
C TYR A 397 13.80 18.32 15.68
N GLN A 398 12.66 18.58 16.30
CA GLN A 398 12.42 19.85 17.02
C GLN A 398 13.40 20.13 18.14
N ARG A 399 13.84 19.09 18.88
CA ARG A 399 14.87 19.25 19.92
C ARG A 399 16.25 19.58 19.36
N ARG A 400 16.55 19.23 18.14
CA ARG A 400 17.82 19.59 17.48
C ARG A 400 17.81 21.03 16.96
N GLU A 401 16.66 21.56 16.58
CA GLU A 401 16.50 22.96 16.15
C GLU A 401 16.43 23.93 17.31
N GLY A 402 15.86 23.54 18.47
CA GLY A 402 15.79 24.38 19.68
C GLY A 402 17.00 24.33 20.60
N GLY A 403 18.02 23.58 20.27
CA GLY A 403 19.28 23.46 21.03
C GLY A 403 20.49 24.09 20.33
N ALA A 404 20.30 24.83 19.23
CA ALA A 404 21.25 25.70 18.57
C ALA A 404 20.75 27.14 18.71
#